data_95889c38368d3241bb9b8ee444c107a8
#
_entry.id   95889c38368d3241bb9b8ee444c107a8
#
_cell.length_a   1.000
_cell.length_b   1.000
_cell.length_c   1.000
_cell.angle_alpha   90.00
_cell.angle_beta   90.00
_cell.angle_gamma   90.00
#
_symmetry.space_group_name_H-M   'P 1'
#
loop_
_entity.id
_entity.type
_entity.pdbx_description
1 polymer ?
#
loop_
_entity_poly.entity_id
_entity_poly.type
_entity_poly.pdbx_seq_one_letter_code
_entity_poly.pdbx_strand_id
1 'polypeptide(L)'
;MTISEFTQFPHTAPDTGAWDGAAPEPASGTADGTYSSVPARELTYGIRFLTDFWREKYLQEYIQDGGSKIKFVTGRTGSGKTHLLKLMTAIAREENYKTVWFSAKNVWMHDFKEIYVEIFRQCNIMECLEAASHYLISEMGFDYRDIPEGMRFIDYLSQNGMGDAITKREIRAQLKQIFLDNPMLDNNFALACSMLTGSILGYPVLEEQNRDLLLAWLEGDRTIKLSQLRALDFYPSRITKYNARHMLRSLAEIIRMGGFSGLFIAIDDLEILTSRSSLEPIHYTKMKREDTYESIRQLIDDIDSMKNIMFVYAFDRELIDNENAGLKSYQALWMRIQNEVVGEHFNRFADMVDLDRLAAQEYTPDVIMSISQSLAAQKENLRISPLDEQDAEEILRQARTGAVGIPRLIQIAMQEVQTDV
;
A
#
# COMPACT_ATOMS: atom_id res chain seq x y z
N MET A 1 35.45 3.73 -3.99
CA MET A 1 34.30 3.13 -3.32
C MET A 1 33.15 3.16 -4.30
N THR A 2 32.70 2.01 -4.73
CA THR A 2 31.69 1.84 -5.78
C THR A 2 30.28 1.93 -5.17
N ILE A 3 29.35 2.48 -5.93
CA ILE A 3 27.93 2.69 -5.55
C ILE A 3 27.22 1.43 -4.99
N SER A 4 27.81 0.24 -5.15
CA SER A 4 27.27 -1.03 -4.67
C SER A 4 27.43 -1.28 -3.15
N GLU A 5 28.23 -0.49 -2.44
CA GLU A 5 28.42 -0.64 -1.00
C GLU A 5 27.39 0.12 -0.16
N PHE A 6 26.57 0.98 -0.79
CA PHE A 6 25.55 1.77 -0.11
C PHE A 6 24.18 1.07 0.04
N THR A 7 24.05 -0.18 -0.39
CA THR A 7 22.75 -0.88 -0.42
C THR A 7 22.48 -1.80 0.77
N GLN A 8 23.38 -1.86 1.75
CA GLN A 8 23.16 -2.67 2.95
C GLN A 8 22.94 -1.78 4.18
N PHE A 9 21.73 -1.30 4.37
CA PHE A 9 21.29 -0.91 5.71
C PHE A 9 21.25 -2.19 6.55
N PRO A 10 21.79 -2.19 7.78
CA PRO A 10 21.69 -3.36 8.64
C PRO A 10 20.21 -3.64 8.90
N HIS A 11 19.73 -4.83 8.55
CA HIS A 11 18.40 -5.35 8.84
C HIS A 11 18.24 -5.68 10.34
N THR A 12 18.46 -4.72 11.20
CA THR A 12 18.01 -4.79 12.58
C THR A 12 16.74 -3.97 12.67
N ALA A 13 15.60 -4.66 12.53
CA ALA A 13 14.35 -4.09 12.95
C ALA A 13 14.55 -3.46 14.34
N PRO A 14 14.08 -2.23 14.58
CA PRO A 14 14.02 -1.72 15.95
C PRO A 14 13.17 -2.72 16.73
N ASP A 15 13.67 -3.12 17.90
CA ASP A 15 12.99 -4.00 18.84
C ASP A 15 11.65 -3.32 19.17
N THR A 16 10.61 -3.71 18.45
CA THR A 16 9.26 -3.20 18.66
C THR A 16 8.77 -3.84 19.93
N GLY A 17 9.06 -3.18 21.05
CA GLY A 17 8.31 -3.42 22.28
C GLY A 17 6.83 -3.42 21.91
N ALA A 18 6.14 -4.49 22.30
CA ALA A 18 4.77 -4.81 21.96
C ALA A 18 3.90 -3.55 21.86
N TRP A 19 3.56 -3.17 20.64
CA TRP A 19 2.59 -2.12 20.36
C TRP A 19 1.20 -2.75 20.46
N ASP A 20 0.59 -2.64 21.65
CA ASP A 20 -0.86 -2.80 21.88
C ASP A 20 -1.63 -1.58 21.34
N GLY A 21 -1.37 -1.22 20.12
CA GLY A 21 -2.07 -0.17 19.41
C GLY A 21 -2.88 -0.78 18.29
N ALA A 22 -4.18 -1.00 18.51
CA ALA A 22 -5.12 -1.21 17.43
C ALA A 22 -4.92 -0.10 16.40
N ALA A 23 -4.59 -0.47 15.16
CA ALA A 23 -4.59 0.49 14.04
C ALA A 23 -5.94 1.21 14.04
N PRO A 24 -6.00 2.53 13.79
CA PRO A 24 -7.28 3.21 13.65
C PRO A 24 -8.08 2.47 12.57
N GLU A 25 -9.25 2.00 12.93
CA GLU A 25 -10.18 1.41 11.97
C GLU A 25 -10.43 2.47 10.88
N PRO A 26 -10.28 2.14 9.59
CA PRO A 26 -10.72 3.04 8.55
C PRO A 26 -12.21 3.27 8.76
N ALA A 27 -12.63 4.53 8.76
CA ALA A 27 -14.03 4.91 8.81
C ALA A 27 -14.75 4.24 7.65
N SER A 28 -15.31 3.08 7.88
CA SER A 28 -16.00 2.26 6.90
C SER A 28 -17.49 2.45 7.05
N GLY A 29 -18.06 3.24 6.18
CA GLY A 29 -19.44 3.05 5.80
C GLY A 29 -19.53 1.87 4.83
N THR A 30 -19.61 0.64 5.30
CA THR A 30 -20.20 -0.47 4.55
C THR A 30 -20.82 -1.46 5.53
N ALA A 31 -22.09 -1.72 5.29
CA ALA A 31 -22.88 -2.73 5.95
C ALA A 31 -22.19 -4.09 5.80
N ASP A 32 -21.68 -4.61 6.87
CA ASP A 32 -21.67 -5.97 7.40
C ASP A 32 -20.56 -6.12 8.46
N GLY A 33 -20.91 -5.72 9.67
CA GLY A 33 -20.01 -5.70 10.83
C GLY A 33 -19.75 -7.07 11.49
N THR A 34 -19.61 -8.16 10.72
CA THR A 34 -19.49 -9.51 11.33
C THR A 34 -18.17 -10.23 11.11
N TYR A 35 -17.14 -9.60 10.51
CA TYR A 35 -15.90 -10.33 10.17
C TYR A 35 -14.61 -9.78 10.81
N SER A 36 -14.69 -8.97 11.86
CA SER A 36 -13.51 -8.25 12.38
C SER A 36 -12.62 -9.01 13.38
N SER A 37 -12.94 -10.22 13.79
CA SER A 37 -12.20 -10.90 14.88
C SER A 37 -11.41 -12.14 14.49
N VAL A 38 -11.42 -12.57 13.22
CA VAL A 38 -10.69 -13.76 12.79
C VAL A 38 -9.45 -13.33 12.02
N PRO A 39 -8.26 -13.84 12.37
CA PRO A 39 -7.08 -13.62 11.56
C PRO A 39 -7.36 -13.98 10.10
N ALA A 40 -7.12 -13.05 9.18
CA ALA A 40 -7.44 -13.22 7.76
C ALA A 40 -6.84 -14.53 7.18
N ARG A 41 -5.75 -15.03 7.76
CA ARG A 41 -5.08 -16.29 7.39
C ARG A 41 -5.90 -17.55 7.66
N GLU A 42 -6.69 -17.57 8.73
CA GLU A 42 -7.47 -18.74 9.09
C GLU A 42 -8.64 -18.99 8.14
N LEU A 43 -9.11 -17.93 7.48
CA LEU A 43 -10.18 -17.97 6.48
C LEU A 43 -9.67 -18.11 5.04
N THR A 44 -8.36 -18.27 4.83
CA THR A 44 -7.79 -18.29 3.49
C THR A 44 -7.64 -19.73 2.99
N TYR A 45 -8.59 -20.14 2.18
CA TYR A 45 -8.58 -21.42 1.48
C TYR A 45 -8.45 -21.20 -0.02
N GLY A 46 -7.81 -22.14 -0.71
CA GLY A 46 -7.72 -22.16 -2.18
C GLY A 46 -6.79 -21.11 -2.81
N ILE A 47 -6.37 -20.07 -2.09
CA ILE A 47 -5.47 -19.01 -2.62
C ILE A 47 -4.14 -18.91 -1.84
N ARG A 48 -3.90 -19.80 -0.87
CA ARG A 48 -2.69 -19.77 -0.03
C ARG A 48 -1.42 -19.85 -0.87
N PHE A 49 -1.40 -20.71 -1.88
CA PHE A 49 -0.27 -20.85 -2.80
C PHE A 49 0.08 -19.54 -3.53
N LEU A 50 -0.93 -18.71 -3.82
CA LEU A 50 -0.74 -17.40 -4.46
C LEU A 50 -0.16 -16.39 -3.47
N THR A 51 -0.70 -16.33 -2.26
CA THR A 51 -0.22 -15.39 -1.22
C THR A 51 1.20 -15.74 -0.78
N ASP A 52 1.51 -17.03 -0.61
CA ASP A 52 2.85 -17.50 -0.27
C ASP A 52 3.83 -17.17 -1.41
N PHE A 53 3.43 -17.41 -2.67
CA PHE A 53 4.24 -17.04 -3.83
C PHE A 53 4.49 -15.52 -3.93
N TRP A 54 3.46 -14.68 -3.70
CA TRP A 54 3.64 -13.23 -3.71
C TRP A 54 4.52 -12.76 -2.55
N ARG A 55 4.37 -13.38 -1.37
CA ARG A 55 5.25 -13.12 -0.23
C ARG A 55 6.71 -13.42 -0.56
N GLU A 56 7.00 -14.65 -0.98
CA GLU A 56 8.37 -15.11 -1.24
C GLU A 56 8.99 -14.39 -2.44
N LYS A 57 8.33 -14.46 -3.60
CA LYS A 57 8.93 -14.01 -4.88
C LYS A 57 8.83 -12.52 -5.12
N TYR A 58 7.79 -11.85 -4.61
CA TYR A 58 7.69 -10.40 -4.80
C TYR A 58 8.15 -9.64 -3.57
N LEU A 59 7.59 -9.89 -2.37
CA LEU A 59 7.92 -9.07 -1.22
C LEU A 59 9.32 -9.33 -0.69
N GLN A 60 9.71 -10.61 -0.48
CA GLN A 60 11.00 -10.95 0.12
C GLN A 60 12.17 -10.92 -0.86
N GLU A 61 11.93 -11.24 -2.15
CA GLU A 61 12.99 -11.25 -3.15
C GLU A 61 12.95 -9.97 -4.00
N TYR A 62 12.06 -9.90 -5.00
CA TYR A 62 12.13 -8.93 -6.08
C TYR A 62 12.01 -7.47 -5.64
N ILE A 63 11.03 -7.14 -4.77
CA ILE A 63 10.75 -5.75 -4.36
C ILE A 63 11.75 -5.30 -3.30
N GLN A 64 12.09 -6.16 -2.35
CA GLN A 64 13.10 -5.85 -1.35
C GLN A 64 14.46 -5.53 -2.00
N ASP A 65 14.79 -6.21 -3.11
CA ASP A 65 16.02 -5.99 -3.88
C ASP A 65 15.95 -4.76 -4.83
N GLY A 66 14.92 -3.95 -4.72
CA GLY A 66 14.76 -2.69 -5.48
C GLY A 66 13.89 -2.81 -6.72
N GLY A 67 13.21 -3.93 -6.95
CA GLY A 67 12.20 -4.07 -7.99
C GLY A 67 10.91 -3.34 -7.63
N SER A 68 10.00 -3.24 -8.60
CA SER A 68 8.63 -2.75 -8.36
C SER A 68 7.64 -3.53 -9.22
N LYS A 69 6.41 -3.70 -8.73
CA LYS A 69 5.42 -4.52 -9.41
C LYS A 69 4.01 -3.97 -9.30
N ILE A 70 3.23 -4.17 -10.36
CA ILE A 70 1.80 -3.91 -10.36
C ILE A 70 1.06 -5.23 -10.59
N LYS A 71 0.04 -5.48 -9.78
CA LYS A 71 -0.86 -6.63 -9.91
C LYS A 71 -2.31 -6.16 -10.00
N PHE A 72 -3.09 -6.92 -10.74
CA PHE A 72 -4.52 -6.73 -10.92
C PHE A 72 -5.26 -7.97 -10.44
N VAL A 73 -6.25 -7.77 -9.58
CA VAL A 73 -7.08 -8.84 -9.03
C VAL A 73 -8.51 -8.62 -9.50
N THR A 74 -9.07 -9.59 -10.19
CA THR A 74 -10.45 -9.53 -10.66
C THR A 74 -11.26 -10.73 -10.18
N GLY A 75 -12.56 -10.60 -10.23
CA GLY A 75 -13.52 -11.65 -9.90
C GLY A 75 -14.90 -11.05 -9.68
N ARG A 76 -15.94 -11.89 -9.66
CA ARG A 76 -17.31 -11.48 -9.40
C ARG A 76 -17.47 -10.91 -7.99
N THR A 77 -18.57 -10.24 -7.74
CA THR A 77 -18.94 -9.80 -6.38
C THR A 77 -18.89 -10.99 -5.41
N GLY A 78 -18.20 -10.83 -4.28
CA GLY A 78 -18.03 -11.90 -3.29
C GLY A 78 -17.01 -13.00 -3.62
N SER A 79 -16.15 -12.79 -4.63
CA SER A 79 -15.05 -13.73 -4.95
C SER A 79 -13.86 -13.68 -3.98
N GLY A 80 -13.85 -12.74 -3.03
CA GLY A 80 -12.77 -12.60 -2.05
C GLY A 80 -11.71 -11.56 -2.37
N LYS A 81 -11.93 -10.65 -3.34
CA LYS A 81 -10.98 -9.58 -3.72
C LYS A 81 -10.50 -8.77 -2.53
N THR A 82 -11.42 -8.15 -1.79
CA THR A 82 -11.11 -7.36 -0.59
C THR A 82 -10.41 -8.19 0.48
N HIS A 83 -10.78 -9.47 0.63
CA HIS A 83 -10.11 -10.39 1.56
C HIS A 83 -8.65 -10.61 1.17
N LEU A 84 -8.38 -10.89 -0.12
CA LEU A 84 -7.01 -11.03 -0.63
C LEU A 84 -6.19 -9.76 -0.41
N LEU A 85 -6.75 -8.56 -0.68
CA LEU A 85 -6.06 -7.30 -0.45
C LEU A 85 -5.72 -7.11 1.03
N LYS A 86 -6.67 -7.35 1.94
CA LYS A 86 -6.43 -7.24 3.39
C LYS A 86 -5.37 -8.24 3.86
N LEU A 87 -5.43 -9.48 3.38
CA LEU A 87 -4.44 -10.51 3.72
C LEU A 87 -3.04 -10.11 3.22
N MET A 88 -2.91 -9.67 1.96
CA MET A 88 -1.62 -9.24 1.42
C MET A 88 -1.09 -7.99 2.13
N THR A 89 -1.97 -7.08 2.55
CA THR A 89 -1.59 -5.91 3.36
C THR A 89 -1.01 -6.36 4.72
N ALA A 90 -1.62 -7.35 5.37
CA ALA A 90 -1.12 -7.91 6.62
C ALA A 90 0.23 -8.61 6.42
N ILE A 91 0.37 -9.44 5.38
CA ILE A 91 1.62 -10.11 5.02
C ILE A 91 2.72 -9.07 4.72
N ALA A 92 2.43 -8.04 3.94
CA ALA A 92 3.40 -6.99 3.63
C ALA A 92 3.87 -6.25 4.90
N ARG A 93 2.98 -6.02 5.85
CA ARG A 93 3.34 -5.42 7.15
C ARG A 93 4.27 -6.32 7.96
N GLU A 94 4.02 -7.65 7.96
CA GLU A 94 4.93 -8.62 8.59
C GLU A 94 6.30 -8.68 7.92
N GLU A 95 6.38 -8.41 6.60
CA GLU A 95 7.63 -8.30 5.84
C GLU A 95 8.26 -6.89 5.90
N ASN A 96 7.86 -6.11 6.91
CA ASN A 96 8.39 -4.76 7.17
C ASN A 96 8.14 -3.73 6.05
N TYR A 97 7.01 -3.82 5.36
CA TYR A 97 6.59 -2.80 4.40
C TYR A 97 5.72 -1.73 5.06
N LYS A 98 5.86 -0.48 4.63
CA LYS A 98 4.77 0.49 4.81
C LYS A 98 3.60 0.08 3.94
N THR A 99 2.41 0.04 4.53
CA THR A 99 1.21 -0.44 3.84
C THR A 99 0.17 0.65 3.74
N VAL A 100 -0.42 0.75 2.56
CA VAL A 100 -1.49 1.69 2.23
C VAL A 100 -2.65 0.91 1.65
N TRP A 101 -3.86 1.20 2.11
CA TRP A 101 -5.08 0.63 1.56
C TRP A 101 -6.16 1.70 1.43
N PHE A 102 -6.80 1.78 0.28
CA PHE A 102 -7.95 2.64 0.07
C PHE A 102 -8.88 2.10 -1.04
N SER A 103 -10.14 2.57 -1.01
CA SER A 103 -11.13 2.30 -2.05
C SER A 103 -11.10 3.40 -3.11
N ALA A 104 -11.13 3.01 -4.38
CA ALA A 104 -11.27 3.92 -5.51
C ALA A 104 -12.61 4.71 -5.51
N LYS A 105 -13.56 4.33 -4.64
CA LYS A 105 -14.80 5.08 -4.39
C LYS A 105 -14.56 6.38 -3.63
N ASN A 106 -13.44 6.50 -2.92
CA ASN A 106 -13.11 7.64 -2.06
C ASN A 106 -12.02 8.54 -2.65
N VAL A 107 -11.31 8.09 -3.68
CA VAL A 107 -10.16 8.79 -4.27
C VAL A 107 -10.33 8.94 -5.77
N TRP A 108 -10.12 10.14 -6.29
CA TRP A 108 -10.17 10.40 -7.73
C TRP A 108 -9.00 9.74 -8.48
N MET A 109 -9.24 8.59 -9.09
CA MET A 109 -8.21 7.80 -9.77
C MET A 109 -7.67 8.43 -11.06
N HIS A 110 -8.35 9.41 -11.66
CA HIS A 110 -7.91 10.11 -12.86
C HIS A 110 -6.84 11.18 -12.59
N ASP A 111 -6.66 11.59 -11.35
CA ASP A 111 -5.62 12.53 -10.93
C ASP A 111 -4.63 11.82 -10.01
N PHE A 112 -3.45 11.49 -10.54
CA PHE A 112 -2.43 10.78 -9.78
C PHE A 112 -1.97 11.55 -8.54
N LYS A 113 -2.18 12.87 -8.50
CA LYS A 113 -1.95 13.66 -7.30
C LYS A 113 -2.85 13.21 -6.14
N GLU A 114 -4.13 12.95 -6.39
CA GLU A 114 -5.05 12.51 -5.34
C GLU A 114 -4.65 11.12 -4.78
N ILE A 115 -4.17 10.23 -5.66
CA ILE A 115 -3.59 8.94 -5.26
C ILE A 115 -2.36 9.14 -4.39
N TYR A 116 -1.45 10.03 -4.79
CA TYR A 116 -0.24 10.36 -4.02
C TYR A 116 -0.58 10.94 -2.65
N VAL A 117 -1.54 11.87 -2.56
CA VAL A 117 -1.99 12.49 -1.30
C VAL A 117 -2.49 11.41 -0.34
N GLU A 118 -3.30 10.47 -0.83
CA GLU A 118 -3.83 9.39 -0.01
C GLU A 118 -2.73 8.44 0.48
N ILE A 119 -1.77 8.11 -0.38
CA ILE A 119 -0.61 7.30 -0.01
C ILE A 119 0.23 8.04 1.05
N PHE A 120 0.53 9.31 0.83
CA PHE A 120 1.36 10.10 1.73
C PHE A 120 0.77 10.18 3.15
N ARG A 121 -0.54 10.41 3.26
CA ARG A 121 -1.26 10.48 4.55
C ARG A 121 -1.13 9.21 5.37
N GLN A 122 -1.17 8.06 4.71
CA GLN A 122 -1.08 6.77 5.41
C GLN A 122 0.35 6.34 5.75
N CYS A 123 1.39 6.95 5.15
CA CYS A 123 2.77 6.50 5.31
C CYS A 123 3.49 7.02 6.56
N ASN A 124 2.98 8.06 7.24
CA ASN A 124 3.67 8.70 8.38
C ASN A 124 5.16 8.98 8.11
N ILE A 125 5.42 9.93 7.20
CA ILE A 125 6.79 10.27 6.77
C ILE A 125 7.72 10.64 7.95
N MET A 126 7.18 11.24 9.01
CA MET A 126 7.99 11.65 10.17
C MET A 126 8.67 10.47 10.85
N GLU A 127 7.99 9.35 10.99
CA GLU A 127 8.57 8.11 11.52
C GLU A 127 9.76 7.64 10.66
N CYS A 128 9.65 7.72 9.34
CA CYS A 128 10.74 7.38 8.43
C CYS A 128 11.93 8.34 8.56
N LEU A 129 11.67 9.64 8.74
CA LEU A 129 12.71 10.65 8.94
C LEU A 129 13.40 10.54 10.30
N GLU A 130 12.67 10.15 11.35
CA GLU A 130 13.24 9.82 12.66
C GLU A 130 14.19 8.62 12.57
N ALA A 131 13.78 7.53 11.92
CA ALA A 131 14.63 6.39 11.71
C ALA A 131 15.88 6.74 10.86
N ALA A 132 15.72 7.57 9.81
CA ALA A 132 16.85 8.10 9.04
C ALA A 132 17.79 8.98 9.90
N SER A 133 17.25 9.72 10.87
CA SER A 133 18.08 10.52 11.80
C SER A 133 18.91 9.63 12.73
N HIS A 134 18.39 8.48 13.18
CA HIS A 134 19.14 7.51 13.96
C HIS A 134 20.32 6.92 13.17
N TYR A 135 20.09 6.64 11.89
CA TYR A 135 21.16 6.21 11.00
C TYR A 135 22.26 7.29 10.86
N LEU A 136 21.88 8.56 10.67
CA LEU A 136 22.82 9.68 10.63
C LEU A 136 23.66 9.80 11.90
N ILE A 137 23.05 9.66 13.07
CA ILE A 137 23.73 9.68 14.38
C ILE A 137 24.76 8.55 14.44
N SER A 138 24.40 7.37 13.95
CA SER A 138 25.27 6.18 13.89
C SER A 138 26.48 6.40 12.95
N GLU A 139 26.27 7.01 11.75
CA GLU A 139 27.35 7.36 10.82
C GLU A 139 28.34 8.38 11.42
N MET A 140 27.87 9.23 12.33
CA MET A 140 28.73 10.17 13.08
C MET A 140 29.44 9.50 14.27
N GLY A 141 29.29 8.20 14.47
CA GLY A 141 29.98 7.43 15.52
C GLY A 141 29.31 7.46 16.89
N PHE A 142 28.03 7.81 16.96
CA PHE A 142 27.25 7.84 18.21
C PHE A 142 26.14 6.78 18.19
N ASP A 143 25.73 6.29 19.35
CA ASP A 143 24.53 5.49 19.51
C ASP A 143 23.35 6.41 19.88
N TYR A 144 22.28 6.40 19.08
CA TYR A 144 21.09 7.20 19.36
C TYR A 144 20.42 6.80 20.69
N ARG A 145 20.65 5.55 21.19
CA ARG A 145 20.14 5.04 22.45
C ARG A 145 20.79 5.72 23.68
N ASP A 146 21.97 6.31 23.49
CA ASP A 146 22.66 7.06 24.54
C ASP A 146 22.07 8.47 24.72
N ILE A 147 21.21 8.90 23.79
CA ILE A 147 20.58 10.22 23.84
C ILE A 147 19.33 10.12 24.72
N PRO A 148 19.22 10.93 25.81
CA PRO A 148 18.05 10.93 26.66
C PRO A 148 16.76 11.24 25.88
N GLU A 149 15.67 10.57 26.26
CA GLU A 149 14.36 10.78 25.65
C GLU A 149 13.96 12.27 25.67
N GLY A 150 13.50 12.78 24.54
CA GLY A 150 13.12 14.19 24.36
C GLY A 150 14.29 15.16 24.16
N MET A 151 15.55 14.71 24.22
CA MET A 151 16.73 15.51 23.93
C MET A 151 17.10 15.43 22.45
N ARG A 152 17.41 16.56 21.82
CA ARG A 152 17.91 16.57 20.44
C ARG A 152 19.40 16.21 20.40
N PHE A 153 19.84 15.62 19.31
CA PHE A 153 21.23 15.20 19.16
C PHE A 153 22.25 16.34 19.37
N ILE A 154 21.98 17.53 18.82
CA ILE A 154 22.88 18.68 18.98
C ILE A 154 22.97 19.15 20.43
N ASP A 155 21.89 19.03 21.22
CA ASP A 155 21.87 19.42 22.63
C ASP A 155 22.68 18.41 23.45
N TYR A 156 22.55 17.11 23.13
CA TYR A 156 23.38 16.02 23.70
C TYR A 156 24.88 16.26 23.45
N LEU A 157 25.25 16.58 22.19
CA LEU A 157 26.62 16.88 21.82
C LEU A 157 27.16 18.11 22.55
N SER A 158 26.32 19.15 22.70
CA SER A 158 26.70 20.38 23.41
C SER A 158 26.96 20.13 24.89
N GLN A 159 26.16 19.31 25.56
CA GLN A 159 26.37 18.90 26.95
C GLN A 159 27.66 18.12 27.15
N ASN A 160 28.09 17.35 26.13
CA ASN A 160 29.33 16.58 26.14
C ASN A 160 30.54 17.38 25.59
N GLY A 161 30.42 18.69 25.40
CA GLY A 161 31.49 19.55 24.93
C GLY A 161 31.82 19.43 23.45
N MET A 162 30.95 18.81 22.64
CA MET A 162 31.12 18.54 21.22
C MET A 162 30.18 19.34 20.30
N GLY A 163 29.40 20.30 20.84
CA GLY A 163 28.41 21.08 20.10
C GLY A 163 28.98 22.29 19.35
N ASP A 164 30.17 22.18 18.78
CA ASP A 164 30.87 23.27 18.14
C ASP A 164 30.46 23.52 16.66
N ALA A 165 31.12 24.47 16.01
CA ALA A 165 30.85 24.81 14.62
C ALA A 165 31.25 23.69 13.64
N ILE A 166 32.23 22.85 14.00
CA ILE A 166 32.71 21.73 13.18
C ILE A 166 31.62 20.66 13.14
N THR A 167 31.08 20.27 14.27
CA THR A 167 29.98 19.29 14.39
C THR A 167 28.75 19.75 13.63
N LYS A 168 28.37 21.04 13.73
CA LYS A 168 27.26 21.58 12.94
C LYS A 168 27.51 21.52 11.43
N ARG A 169 28.75 21.73 11.00
CA ARG A 169 29.12 21.60 9.59
C ARG A 169 29.04 20.13 9.14
N GLU A 170 29.41 19.21 9.99
CA GLU A 170 29.34 17.79 9.69
C GLU A 170 27.90 17.29 9.57
N ILE A 171 26.99 17.67 10.49
CA ILE A 171 25.56 17.39 10.37
C ILE A 171 25.01 17.86 9.01
N ARG A 172 25.35 19.09 8.60
CA ARG A 172 24.92 19.62 7.30
C ARG A 172 25.49 18.82 6.12
N ALA A 173 26.75 18.38 6.21
CA ALA A 173 27.39 17.60 5.16
C ALA A 173 26.71 16.22 5.02
N GLN A 174 26.41 15.56 6.14
CA GLN A 174 25.69 14.28 6.16
C GLN A 174 24.25 14.45 5.61
N LEU A 175 23.50 15.44 6.06
CA LEU A 175 22.17 15.74 5.52
C LEU A 175 22.20 15.99 4.02
N LYS A 176 23.20 16.72 3.54
CA LYS A 176 23.39 16.95 2.10
C LYS A 176 23.63 15.63 1.37
N GLN A 177 24.57 14.83 1.84
CA GLN A 177 24.95 13.57 1.20
C GLN A 177 23.77 12.60 1.11
N ILE A 178 23.00 12.47 2.19
CA ILE A 178 21.90 11.50 2.27
C ILE A 178 20.67 11.94 1.48
N PHE A 179 20.30 13.21 1.55
CA PHE A 179 19.09 13.71 0.90
C PHE A 179 19.37 14.40 -0.43
N LEU A 180 20.23 15.44 -0.47
CA LEU A 180 20.37 16.30 -1.65
C LEU A 180 21.19 15.64 -2.75
N ASP A 181 22.15 14.80 -2.42
CA ASP A 181 22.98 14.08 -3.37
C ASP A 181 22.36 12.72 -3.78
N ASN A 182 21.17 12.38 -3.27
CA ASN A 182 20.46 11.14 -3.60
C ASN A 182 19.68 11.28 -4.92
N PRO A 183 20.06 10.55 -5.99
CA PRO A 183 19.43 10.67 -7.30
C PRO A 183 18.01 10.12 -7.39
N MET A 184 17.55 9.37 -6.38
CA MET A 184 16.20 8.85 -6.31
C MET A 184 15.19 9.87 -5.79
N LEU A 185 15.65 10.93 -5.13
CA LEU A 185 14.81 11.98 -4.59
C LEU A 185 14.62 13.14 -5.59
N ASP A 186 13.42 13.69 -5.64
CA ASP A 186 13.18 15.00 -6.23
C ASP A 186 13.89 16.07 -5.39
N ASN A 187 14.50 17.06 -6.03
CA ASN A 187 15.32 18.06 -5.35
C ASN A 187 14.56 18.83 -4.26
N ASN A 188 13.31 19.21 -4.52
CA ASN A 188 12.49 19.91 -3.53
C ASN A 188 12.04 18.98 -2.42
N PHE A 189 11.70 17.74 -2.76
CA PHE A 189 11.36 16.70 -1.78
C PHE A 189 12.55 16.43 -0.85
N ALA A 190 13.73 16.25 -1.41
CA ALA A 190 15.00 16.06 -0.69
C ALA A 190 15.30 17.23 0.26
N LEU A 191 15.14 18.47 -0.21
CA LEU A 191 15.38 19.65 0.61
C LEU A 191 14.39 19.74 1.78
N ALA A 192 13.10 19.51 1.54
CA ALA A 192 12.09 19.51 2.61
C ALA A 192 12.40 18.41 3.66
N CYS A 193 12.72 17.18 3.24
CA CYS A 193 13.11 16.09 4.15
C CYS A 193 14.42 16.40 4.90
N SER A 194 15.41 16.98 4.24
CA SER A 194 16.66 17.43 4.88
C SER A 194 16.40 18.46 5.98
N MET A 195 15.51 19.44 5.74
CA MET A 195 15.15 20.45 6.72
C MET A 195 14.40 19.83 7.92
N LEU A 196 13.46 18.92 7.66
CA LEU A 196 12.72 18.21 8.71
C LEU A 196 13.65 17.35 9.56
N THR A 197 14.52 16.55 8.94
CA THR A 197 15.49 15.70 9.63
C THR A 197 16.52 16.54 10.40
N GLY A 198 16.97 17.66 9.83
CA GLY A 198 17.80 18.62 10.54
C GLY A 198 17.12 19.16 11.81
N SER A 199 15.82 19.42 11.76
CA SER A 199 15.05 19.85 12.92
C SER A 199 14.92 18.75 13.99
N ILE A 200 14.81 17.48 13.60
CA ILE A 200 14.85 16.33 14.51
C ILE A 200 16.20 16.27 15.23
N LEU A 201 17.29 16.39 14.49
CA LEU A 201 18.66 16.41 15.04
C LEU A 201 18.94 17.68 15.89
N GLY A 202 18.13 18.74 15.75
CA GLY A 202 18.27 20.01 16.42
C GLY A 202 19.11 21.04 15.66
N TYR A 203 19.48 20.78 14.38
CA TYR A 203 20.22 21.73 13.56
C TYR A 203 20.02 21.53 12.06
N PRO A 204 19.49 22.53 11.30
CA PRO A 204 18.87 23.75 11.84
C PRO A 204 17.54 23.48 12.54
N VAL A 205 17.21 24.27 13.54
CA VAL A 205 15.91 24.17 14.23
C VAL A 205 14.84 24.83 13.37
N LEU A 206 13.72 24.14 13.18
CA LEU A 206 12.50 24.69 12.60
C LEU A 206 11.47 25.00 13.69
N GLU A 207 10.81 26.12 13.55
CA GLU A 207 9.59 26.40 14.31
C GLU A 207 8.48 25.43 13.90
N GLU A 208 7.58 25.11 14.81
CA GLU A 208 6.48 24.17 14.59
C GLU A 208 5.64 24.53 13.35
N GLN A 209 5.30 25.81 13.19
CA GLN A 209 4.55 26.30 12.04
C GLN A 209 5.27 26.03 10.72
N ASN A 210 6.60 26.16 10.70
CA ASN A 210 7.41 25.91 9.51
C ASN A 210 7.53 24.42 9.20
N ARG A 211 7.59 23.58 10.25
CA ARG A 211 7.54 22.13 10.09
C ARG A 211 6.21 21.68 9.46
N ASP A 212 5.09 22.17 10.01
CA ASP A 212 3.76 21.85 9.51
C ASP A 212 3.54 22.33 8.08
N LEU A 213 4.11 23.48 7.73
CA LEU A 213 4.06 24.01 6.37
C LEU A 213 4.83 23.14 5.38
N LEU A 214 6.00 22.62 5.76
CA LEU A 214 6.78 21.69 4.93
C LEU A 214 6.03 20.35 4.76
N LEU A 215 5.45 19.81 5.82
CA LEU A 215 4.65 18.59 5.78
C LEU A 215 3.41 18.77 4.88
N ALA A 216 2.69 19.88 5.00
CA ALA A 216 1.56 20.18 4.15
C ALA A 216 1.96 20.32 2.66
N TRP A 217 3.15 20.88 2.38
CA TRP A 217 3.66 20.90 1.01
C TRP A 217 4.00 19.49 0.49
N LEU A 218 4.69 18.68 1.30
CA LEU A 218 5.02 17.29 0.95
C LEU A 218 3.77 16.44 0.73
N GLU A 219 2.71 16.66 1.51
CA GLU A 219 1.41 16.02 1.31
C GLU A 219 0.74 16.46 0.00
N GLY A 220 1.09 17.62 -0.53
CA GLY A 220 0.45 18.21 -1.71
C GLY A 220 -0.80 19.01 -1.40
N ASP A 221 -0.93 19.56 -0.19
CA ASP A 221 -2.05 20.40 0.22
C ASP A 221 -2.20 21.61 -0.71
N ARG A 222 -3.41 21.81 -1.21
CA ARG A 222 -3.74 22.91 -2.13
C ARG A 222 -3.93 24.25 -1.41
N THR A 223 -4.18 24.22 -0.10
CA THR A 223 -4.52 25.41 0.69
C THR A 223 -3.32 26.25 1.03
N ILE A 224 -2.12 25.66 1.11
CA ILE A 224 -0.90 26.38 1.45
C ILE A 224 -0.52 27.40 0.38
N LYS A 225 0.01 28.54 0.82
CA LYS A 225 0.57 29.57 -0.06
C LYS A 225 2.08 29.32 -0.22
N LEU A 226 2.55 29.08 -1.44
CA LEU A 226 3.99 28.88 -1.72
C LEU A 226 4.86 30.07 -1.27
N SER A 227 4.28 31.29 -1.16
CA SER A 227 4.98 32.45 -0.63
C SER A 227 5.42 32.29 0.83
N GLN A 228 4.72 31.47 1.62
CA GLN A 228 5.11 31.20 3.01
C GLN A 228 6.37 30.34 3.08
N LEU A 229 6.55 29.40 2.15
CA LEU A 229 7.76 28.56 2.05
C LEU A 229 9.01 29.38 1.68
N ARG A 230 8.85 30.50 1.00
CA ARG A 230 9.97 31.39 0.65
C ARG A 230 10.68 32.00 1.87
N ALA A 231 9.96 32.15 2.98
CA ALA A 231 10.56 32.60 4.24
C ALA A 231 11.59 31.58 4.81
N LEU A 232 11.55 30.34 4.32
CA LEU A 232 12.49 29.27 4.65
C LEU A 232 13.60 29.11 3.60
N ASP A 233 13.77 30.06 2.67
CA ASP A 233 14.61 29.90 1.48
C ASP A 233 14.27 28.67 0.64
N PHE A 234 13.01 28.25 0.68
CA PHE A 234 12.47 27.11 -0.04
C PHE A 234 11.51 27.58 -1.14
N TYR A 235 11.82 27.23 -2.40
CA TYR A 235 11.12 27.71 -3.60
C TYR A 235 10.55 26.55 -4.44
N PRO A 236 9.71 25.70 -3.87
CA PRO A 236 9.21 24.53 -4.59
C PRO A 236 8.13 24.88 -5.60
N SER A 237 7.94 24.01 -6.57
CA SER A 237 6.71 23.97 -7.37
C SER A 237 5.60 23.23 -6.61
N ARG A 238 4.34 23.47 -7.01
CA ARG A 238 3.23 22.67 -6.47
C ARG A 238 3.31 21.22 -6.93
N ILE A 239 2.88 20.31 -6.06
CA ILE A 239 2.63 18.92 -6.44
C ILE A 239 1.36 18.89 -7.29
N THR A 240 1.46 18.32 -8.47
CA THR A 240 0.41 18.21 -9.48
C THR A 240 0.38 16.80 -10.06
N LYS A 241 -0.63 16.46 -10.85
CA LYS A 241 -0.68 15.15 -11.53
C LYS A 241 0.54 14.82 -12.38
N TYR A 242 1.30 15.83 -12.81
CA TYR A 242 2.46 15.65 -13.69
C TYR A 242 3.74 15.27 -12.96
N ASN A 243 3.91 15.70 -11.69
CA ASN A 243 5.10 15.40 -10.89
C ASN A 243 4.82 14.45 -9.71
N ALA A 244 3.56 14.12 -9.43
CA ALA A 244 3.17 13.28 -8.30
C ALA A 244 3.83 11.88 -8.34
N ARG A 245 4.11 11.31 -9.52
CA ARG A 245 4.85 10.04 -9.63
C ARG A 245 6.30 10.17 -9.17
N HIS A 246 6.95 11.29 -9.47
CA HIS A 246 8.30 11.57 -8.96
C HIS A 246 8.30 11.78 -7.45
N MET A 247 7.24 12.42 -6.91
CA MET A 247 7.06 12.57 -5.47
C MET A 247 6.83 11.21 -4.79
N LEU A 248 6.05 10.31 -5.41
CA LEU A 248 5.85 8.95 -4.90
C LEU A 248 7.16 8.14 -4.89
N ARG A 249 7.97 8.25 -5.95
CA ARG A 249 9.31 7.64 -5.97
C ARG A 249 10.17 8.15 -4.83
N SER A 250 10.15 9.45 -4.59
CA SER A 250 10.89 10.06 -3.48
C SER A 250 10.38 9.60 -2.11
N LEU A 251 9.06 9.49 -1.96
CA LEU A 251 8.45 8.95 -0.73
C LEU A 251 8.89 7.50 -0.46
N ALA A 252 8.89 6.65 -1.50
CA ALA A 252 9.34 5.27 -1.36
C ALA A 252 10.82 5.18 -0.97
N GLU A 253 11.66 6.06 -1.50
CA GLU A 253 13.08 6.13 -1.09
C GLU A 253 13.23 6.57 0.37
N ILE A 254 12.45 7.56 0.84
CA ILE A 254 12.45 7.94 2.27
C ILE A 254 11.99 6.79 3.16
N ILE A 255 10.96 6.03 2.75
CA ILE A 255 10.49 4.84 3.45
C ILE A 255 11.63 3.81 3.57
N ARG A 256 12.35 3.56 2.49
CA ARG A 256 13.52 2.67 2.48
C ARG A 256 14.65 3.18 3.40
N MET A 257 14.94 4.49 3.36
CA MET A 257 15.91 5.13 4.27
C MET A 257 15.50 5.00 5.74
N GLY A 258 14.20 4.96 6.02
CA GLY A 258 13.63 4.66 7.33
C GLY A 258 13.73 3.19 7.76
N GLY A 259 14.42 2.33 6.98
CA GLY A 259 14.64 0.92 7.32
C GLY A 259 13.48 -0.02 6.95
N PHE A 260 12.47 0.45 6.22
CA PHE A 260 11.40 -0.40 5.71
C PHE A 260 11.80 -1.10 4.41
N SER A 261 11.26 -2.30 4.18
CA SER A 261 11.52 -3.09 2.95
C SER A 261 10.97 -2.41 1.69
N GLY A 262 9.96 -1.58 1.82
CA GLY A 262 9.33 -0.86 0.71
C GLY A 262 7.92 -0.37 1.01
N LEU A 263 7.15 -0.12 -0.04
CA LEU A 263 5.79 0.41 0.01
C LEU A 263 4.82 -0.54 -0.69
N PHE A 264 3.83 -1.04 0.04
CA PHE A 264 2.75 -1.88 -0.49
C PHE A 264 1.44 -1.07 -0.55
N ILE A 265 0.85 -0.96 -1.73
CA ILE A 265 -0.34 -0.14 -1.99
C ILE A 265 -1.46 -1.03 -2.54
N ALA A 266 -2.54 -1.18 -1.78
CA ALA A 266 -3.73 -1.90 -2.16
C ALA A 266 -4.86 -0.93 -2.50
N ILE A 267 -5.42 -1.04 -3.70
CA ILE A 267 -6.50 -0.18 -4.21
C ILE A 267 -7.68 -1.06 -4.57
N ASP A 268 -8.78 -0.91 -3.84
CA ASP A 268 -9.99 -1.70 -4.03
C ASP A 268 -11.05 -0.93 -4.83
N ASP A 269 -12.10 -1.62 -5.26
CA ASP A 269 -13.30 -1.06 -5.89
C ASP A 269 -13.06 -0.26 -7.21
N LEU A 270 -12.07 -0.63 -8.02
CA LEU A 270 -11.77 0.10 -9.26
C LEU A 270 -12.91 0.02 -10.29
N GLU A 271 -13.88 -0.89 -10.16
CA GLU A 271 -15.09 -0.94 -10.97
C GLU A 271 -15.96 0.32 -10.88
N ILE A 272 -15.73 1.20 -9.88
CA ILE A 272 -16.37 2.53 -9.80
C ILE A 272 -16.22 3.33 -11.09
N LEU A 273 -15.18 3.07 -11.87
CA LEU A 273 -14.95 3.74 -13.17
C LEU A 273 -16.08 3.54 -14.17
N THR A 274 -16.83 2.44 -14.07
CA THR A 274 -17.98 2.12 -14.93
C THR A 274 -19.31 2.21 -14.22
N SER A 275 -19.32 2.45 -12.90
CA SER A 275 -20.54 2.54 -12.10
C SER A 275 -21.43 3.71 -12.59
N ARG A 276 -22.73 3.43 -12.66
CA ARG A 276 -23.78 4.41 -12.95
C ARG A 276 -24.70 4.66 -11.75
N SER A 277 -24.36 4.08 -10.60
CA SER A 277 -25.17 4.22 -9.39
C SER A 277 -25.13 5.66 -8.89
N SER A 278 -26.30 6.25 -8.66
CA SER A 278 -26.43 7.58 -8.05
C SER A 278 -26.05 7.61 -6.55
N LEU A 279 -25.83 6.44 -5.95
CA LEU A 279 -25.44 6.30 -4.55
C LEU A 279 -23.92 6.44 -4.36
N GLU A 280 -23.14 6.35 -5.44
CA GLU A 280 -21.70 6.46 -5.34
C GLU A 280 -21.26 7.92 -5.17
N PRO A 281 -20.27 8.20 -4.30
CA PRO A 281 -19.80 9.56 -4.04
C PRO A 281 -19.01 10.17 -5.20
N ILE A 282 -18.44 9.32 -6.06
CA ILE A 282 -17.61 9.71 -7.20
C ILE A 282 -18.21 9.16 -8.50
N HIS A 283 -18.37 10.03 -9.50
CA HIS A 283 -18.85 9.65 -10.83
C HIS A 283 -17.83 9.97 -11.90
N TYR A 284 -17.53 8.96 -12.72
CA TYR A 284 -16.59 9.09 -13.81
C TYR A 284 -17.30 9.39 -15.14
N THR A 285 -17.04 10.57 -15.69
CA THR A 285 -17.35 10.86 -17.10
C THR A 285 -16.44 10.01 -18.01
N LYS A 286 -16.80 9.88 -19.28
CA LYS A 286 -15.96 9.18 -20.26
C LYS A 286 -14.51 9.69 -20.24
N MET A 287 -14.31 11.01 -20.26
CA MET A 287 -12.98 11.62 -20.27
C MET A 287 -12.19 11.31 -18.99
N LYS A 288 -12.78 11.45 -17.79
CA LYS A 288 -12.10 11.13 -16.54
C LYS A 288 -11.72 9.63 -16.45
N ARG A 289 -12.58 8.76 -16.99
CA ARG A 289 -12.29 7.32 -17.04
C ARG A 289 -11.13 7.01 -17.96
N GLU A 290 -11.11 7.59 -19.18
CA GLU A 290 -10.01 7.47 -20.11
C GLU A 290 -8.70 8.05 -19.53
N ASP A 291 -8.76 9.20 -18.82
CA ASP A 291 -7.63 9.76 -18.06
C ASP A 291 -7.13 8.79 -16.98
N THR A 292 -8.03 8.05 -16.31
CA THR A 292 -7.63 7.02 -15.33
C THR A 292 -6.90 5.87 -16.01
N TYR A 293 -7.43 5.37 -17.12
CA TYR A 293 -6.79 4.27 -17.86
C TYR A 293 -5.41 4.68 -18.38
N GLU A 294 -5.30 5.91 -18.89
CA GLU A 294 -4.01 6.47 -19.31
C GLU A 294 -3.05 6.63 -18.13
N SER A 295 -3.53 7.07 -16.97
CA SER A 295 -2.72 7.19 -15.75
C SER A 295 -2.18 5.85 -15.28
N ILE A 296 -3.00 4.78 -15.30
CA ILE A 296 -2.57 3.41 -14.96
C ILE A 296 -1.58 2.88 -16.01
N ARG A 297 -1.85 3.11 -17.30
CA ARG A 297 -0.94 2.72 -18.38
C ARG A 297 0.45 3.36 -18.19
N GLN A 298 0.48 4.67 -17.92
CA GLN A 298 1.74 5.38 -17.68
C GLN A 298 2.45 4.87 -16.41
N LEU A 299 1.69 4.50 -15.37
CA LEU A 299 2.27 3.91 -14.16
C LEU A 299 2.93 2.56 -14.47
N ILE A 300 2.30 1.72 -15.33
CA ILE A 300 2.89 0.45 -15.77
C ILE A 300 4.17 0.70 -16.56
N ASP A 301 4.15 1.66 -17.48
CA ASP A 301 5.32 1.98 -18.30
C ASP A 301 6.48 2.58 -17.48
N ASP A 302 6.18 3.29 -16.40
CA ASP A 302 7.16 3.96 -15.52
C ASP A 302 7.57 3.08 -14.32
N ILE A 303 6.97 1.89 -14.13
CA ILE A 303 7.14 1.11 -12.89
C ILE A 303 8.60 0.72 -12.62
N ASP A 304 9.38 0.44 -13.65
CA ASP A 304 10.80 0.10 -13.52
C ASP A 304 11.66 1.28 -13.04
N SER A 305 11.16 2.51 -13.20
CA SER A 305 11.81 3.73 -12.67
C SER A 305 11.55 3.95 -11.18
N MET A 306 10.52 3.32 -10.65
CA MET A 306 10.20 3.29 -9.23
C MET A 306 10.93 2.12 -8.57
N LYS A 307 11.25 2.24 -7.28
CA LYS A 307 11.93 1.17 -6.54
C LYS A 307 11.16 0.84 -5.28
N ASN A 308 11.17 -0.45 -4.94
CA ASN A 308 10.61 -0.96 -3.70
C ASN A 308 9.11 -0.67 -3.52
N ILE A 309 8.32 -0.72 -4.62
CA ILE A 309 6.88 -0.45 -4.59
C ILE A 309 6.10 -1.63 -5.18
N MET A 310 5.04 -2.04 -4.50
CA MET A 310 4.04 -2.95 -5.04
C MET A 310 2.66 -2.31 -5.04
N PHE A 311 2.04 -2.24 -6.22
CA PHE A 311 0.64 -1.89 -6.37
C PHE A 311 -0.22 -3.13 -6.60
N VAL A 312 -1.37 -3.19 -5.94
CA VAL A 312 -2.39 -4.21 -6.20
C VAL A 312 -3.73 -3.52 -6.39
N TYR A 313 -4.27 -3.59 -7.61
CA TYR A 313 -5.58 -3.08 -7.95
C TYR A 313 -6.60 -4.22 -7.92
N ALA A 314 -7.73 -4.03 -7.23
CA ALA A 314 -8.83 -4.98 -7.27
C ALA A 314 -10.08 -4.36 -7.87
N PHE A 315 -10.81 -5.15 -8.64
CA PHE A 315 -12.03 -4.72 -9.32
C PHE A 315 -12.94 -5.89 -9.67
N ASP A 316 -14.22 -5.57 -9.82
CA ASP A 316 -15.21 -6.54 -10.28
C ASP A 316 -14.99 -6.89 -11.76
N ARG A 317 -15.29 -8.12 -12.14
CA ARG A 317 -15.17 -8.64 -13.49
C ARG A 317 -15.93 -7.79 -14.52
N GLU A 318 -16.99 -7.10 -14.09
CA GLU A 318 -17.75 -6.16 -14.94
C GLU A 318 -16.82 -5.11 -15.58
N LEU A 319 -15.75 -4.67 -14.90
CA LEU A 319 -14.80 -3.71 -15.45
C LEU A 319 -14.03 -4.28 -16.67
N ILE A 320 -13.89 -5.61 -16.78
CA ILE A 320 -13.32 -6.26 -17.98
C ILE A 320 -14.41 -6.50 -19.04
N ASP A 321 -15.57 -6.99 -18.62
CA ASP A 321 -16.62 -7.46 -19.52
C ASP A 321 -17.39 -6.31 -20.20
N ASN A 322 -17.33 -5.10 -19.65
CA ASN A 322 -17.93 -3.92 -20.24
C ASN A 322 -17.13 -3.44 -21.46
N GLU A 323 -17.53 -3.85 -22.67
CA GLU A 323 -16.85 -3.54 -23.92
C GLU A 323 -16.78 -2.03 -24.22
N ASN A 324 -17.77 -1.25 -23.78
CA ASN A 324 -17.89 0.17 -24.13
C ASN A 324 -17.16 1.10 -23.15
N ALA A 325 -17.00 0.67 -21.91
CA ALA A 325 -16.49 1.54 -20.83
C ALA A 325 -15.46 0.86 -19.95
N GLY A 326 -15.29 -0.45 -20.05
CA GLY A 326 -14.32 -1.22 -19.27
C GLY A 326 -12.89 -1.13 -19.79
N LEU A 327 -12.00 -1.91 -19.20
CA LEU A 327 -10.56 -1.90 -19.50
C LEU A 327 -10.27 -2.21 -20.97
N LYS A 328 -11.05 -3.09 -21.60
CA LYS A 328 -10.91 -3.45 -23.02
C LYS A 328 -11.20 -2.27 -23.96
N SER A 329 -12.00 -1.30 -23.53
CA SER A 329 -12.28 -0.09 -24.32
C SER A 329 -11.05 0.80 -24.51
N TYR A 330 -10.04 0.67 -23.64
CA TYR A 330 -8.76 1.38 -23.74
C TYR A 330 -7.64 0.40 -24.12
N GLN A 331 -7.52 0.14 -25.41
CA GLN A 331 -6.64 -0.90 -25.94
C GLN A 331 -5.18 -0.80 -25.45
N ALA A 332 -4.63 0.42 -25.33
CA ALA A 332 -3.25 0.62 -24.90
C ALA A 332 -2.98 0.11 -23.47
N LEU A 333 -3.93 0.22 -22.55
CA LEU A 333 -3.84 -0.36 -21.22
C LEU A 333 -4.10 -1.86 -21.26
N TRP A 334 -5.17 -2.28 -21.95
CA TRP A 334 -5.56 -3.68 -22.02
C TRP A 334 -4.41 -4.58 -22.50
N MET A 335 -3.67 -4.16 -23.54
CA MET A 335 -2.51 -4.91 -24.06
C MET A 335 -1.39 -5.11 -23.05
N ARG A 336 -1.29 -4.25 -22.01
CA ARG A 336 -0.27 -4.36 -20.96
C ARG A 336 -0.68 -5.28 -19.81
N ILE A 337 -1.96 -5.36 -19.55
CA ILE A 337 -2.47 -6.11 -18.38
C ILE A 337 -3.03 -7.48 -18.75
N GLN A 338 -3.38 -7.71 -20.02
CA GLN A 338 -3.84 -9.02 -20.46
C GLN A 338 -2.69 -10.04 -20.40
N ASN A 339 -3.00 -11.21 -19.88
CA ASN A 339 -2.05 -12.31 -19.90
C ASN A 339 -1.91 -12.84 -21.33
N GLU A 340 -0.73 -12.77 -21.88
CA GLU A 340 -0.44 -13.27 -23.23
C GLU A 340 -0.53 -14.81 -23.33
N VAL A 341 -0.40 -15.50 -22.20
CA VAL A 341 -0.41 -16.96 -22.15
C VAL A 341 -1.73 -17.46 -21.55
N VAL A 342 -2.66 -17.80 -22.42
CA VAL A 342 -3.85 -18.57 -22.07
C VAL A 342 -3.45 -20.05 -21.98
N GLY A 343 -2.86 -20.45 -20.86
CA GLY A 343 -2.58 -21.85 -20.54
C GLY A 343 -3.74 -22.51 -19.79
N GLU A 344 -3.78 -23.84 -19.78
CA GLU A 344 -4.74 -24.60 -18.95
C GLU A 344 -4.49 -24.38 -17.46
N HIS A 345 -3.25 -24.11 -17.07
CA HIS A 345 -2.83 -23.88 -15.69
C HIS A 345 -2.66 -22.40 -15.37
N PHE A 346 -2.95 -22.04 -14.11
CA PHE A 346 -2.75 -20.69 -13.61
C PHE A 346 -1.26 -20.29 -13.63
N ASN A 347 -0.96 -19.17 -14.28
CA ASN A 347 0.38 -18.60 -14.27
C ASN A 347 0.56 -17.69 -13.06
N ARG A 348 1.36 -18.10 -12.06
CA ARG A 348 1.64 -17.35 -10.84
C ARG A 348 2.32 -15.99 -11.08
N PHE A 349 3.03 -15.85 -12.19
CA PHE A 349 3.70 -14.61 -12.58
C PHE A 349 2.76 -13.64 -13.31
N ALA A 350 1.58 -14.08 -13.72
CA ALA A 350 0.62 -13.24 -14.42
C ALA A 350 0.33 -11.96 -13.65
N ASP A 351 0.24 -10.84 -14.37
CA ASP A 351 -0.05 -9.55 -13.75
C ASP A 351 -1.52 -9.43 -13.40
N MET A 352 -2.41 -10.14 -14.08
CA MET A 352 -3.83 -10.24 -13.73
C MET A 352 -4.17 -11.60 -13.14
N VAL A 353 -4.82 -11.59 -11.99
CA VAL A 353 -5.32 -12.76 -11.27
C VAL A 353 -6.84 -12.73 -11.27
N ASP A 354 -7.47 -13.76 -11.83
CA ASP A 354 -8.92 -13.97 -11.80
C ASP A 354 -9.27 -14.95 -10.67
N LEU A 355 -9.86 -14.43 -9.59
CA LEU A 355 -10.20 -15.25 -8.42
C LEU A 355 -11.31 -16.26 -8.69
N ASP A 356 -12.23 -15.99 -9.61
CA ASP A 356 -13.26 -16.98 -9.97
C ASP A 356 -12.66 -18.17 -10.70
N ARG A 357 -11.66 -17.91 -11.58
CA ARG A 357 -10.95 -18.98 -12.27
C ARG A 357 -10.12 -19.83 -11.31
N LEU A 358 -9.45 -19.18 -10.34
CA LEU A 358 -8.74 -19.87 -9.26
C LEU A 358 -9.71 -20.71 -8.42
N ALA A 359 -10.81 -20.11 -7.99
CA ALA A 359 -11.81 -20.80 -7.19
C ALA A 359 -12.39 -22.05 -7.92
N ALA A 360 -12.62 -21.94 -9.22
CA ALA A 360 -13.10 -23.07 -10.01
C ALA A 360 -12.10 -24.24 -10.09
N GLN A 361 -10.81 -23.99 -9.90
CA GLN A 361 -9.76 -25.00 -9.89
C GLN A 361 -9.49 -25.58 -8.51
N GLU A 362 -9.57 -24.77 -7.47
CA GLU A 362 -9.11 -25.09 -6.12
C GLU A 362 -10.26 -25.50 -5.16
N TYR A 363 -11.50 -25.05 -5.42
CA TYR A 363 -12.63 -25.37 -4.53
C TYR A 363 -13.29 -26.68 -4.95
N THR A 364 -13.09 -27.68 -4.12
CA THR A 364 -13.81 -28.97 -4.14
C THR A 364 -14.90 -28.99 -3.07
N PRO A 365 -15.86 -29.95 -3.10
CA PRO A 365 -16.83 -30.10 -2.00
C PRO A 365 -16.16 -30.21 -0.63
N ASP A 366 -15.05 -30.95 -0.51
CA ASP A 366 -14.30 -31.10 0.74
C ASP A 366 -13.73 -29.77 1.25
N VAL A 367 -13.23 -28.92 0.35
CA VAL A 367 -12.71 -27.59 0.69
C VAL A 367 -13.85 -26.71 1.20
N ILE A 368 -15.02 -26.73 0.55
CA ILE A 368 -16.19 -25.95 0.97
C ILE A 368 -16.68 -26.40 2.36
N MET A 369 -16.76 -27.70 2.60
CA MET A 369 -17.11 -28.25 3.90
C MET A 369 -16.10 -27.82 4.98
N SER A 370 -14.80 -27.92 4.69
CA SER A 370 -13.74 -27.48 5.62
C SER A 370 -13.85 -25.99 5.97
N ILE A 371 -14.13 -25.13 4.99
CA ILE A 371 -14.37 -23.69 5.21
C ILE A 371 -15.59 -23.50 6.13
N SER A 372 -16.70 -24.19 5.84
CA SER A 372 -17.92 -24.06 6.63
C SER A 372 -17.72 -24.52 8.07
N GLN A 373 -16.98 -25.61 8.30
CA GLN A 373 -16.62 -26.11 9.64
C GLN A 373 -15.77 -25.06 10.40
N SER A 374 -14.77 -24.48 9.74
CA SER A 374 -13.92 -23.44 10.35
C SER A 374 -14.72 -22.19 10.71
N LEU A 375 -15.64 -21.75 9.83
CA LEU A 375 -16.52 -20.62 10.09
C LEU A 375 -17.51 -20.92 11.23
N ALA A 376 -18.05 -22.12 11.31
CA ALA A 376 -18.95 -22.54 12.38
C ALA A 376 -18.22 -22.59 13.73
N ALA A 377 -16.98 -23.12 13.77
CA ALA A 377 -16.17 -23.18 14.98
C ALA A 377 -15.82 -21.81 15.57
N GLN A 378 -15.62 -20.78 14.70
CA GLN A 378 -15.29 -19.42 15.14
C GLN A 378 -16.49 -18.64 15.70
N LYS A 379 -17.71 -19.04 15.34
CA LYS A 379 -18.94 -18.42 15.84
C LYS A 379 -19.57 -19.25 16.96
N GLU A 380 -18.80 -19.60 18.00
CA GLU A 380 -19.25 -20.42 19.13
C GLU A 380 -20.55 -19.93 19.79
N ASN A 381 -20.85 -18.62 19.69
CA ASN A 381 -22.07 -18.02 20.23
C ASN A 381 -23.31 -18.17 19.32
N LEU A 382 -23.14 -18.63 18.09
CA LEU A 382 -24.19 -18.85 17.12
C LEU A 382 -24.16 -20.33 16.74
N ARG A 383 -25.26 -21.08 16.98
CA ARG A 383 -25.40 -22.47 16.55
C ARG A 383 -25.52 -22.52 15.02
N ILE A 384 -24.40 -22.43 14.32
CA ILE A 384 -24.35 -22.57 12.88
C ILE A 384 -23.92 -24.00 12.58
N SER A 385 -24.74 -24.71 11.83
CA SER A 385 -24.38 -26.04 11.35
C SER A 385 -23.42 -25.93 10.17
N PRO A 386 -22.34 -26.73 10.12
CA PRO A 386 -21.51 -26.84 8.93
C PRO A 386 -22.33 -27.32 7.73
N LEU A 387 -21.94 -26.96 6.54
CA LEU A 387 -22.54 -27.42 5.29
C LEU A 387 -22.19 -28.91 5.06
N ASP A 388 -23.10 -29.62 4.44
CA ASP A 388 -22.89 -30.99 4.01
C ASP A 388 -22.39 -31.09 2.55
N GLU A 389 -22.22 -32.31 2.04
CA GLU A 389 -21.72 -32.56 0.68
C GLU A 389 -22.72 -32.09 -0.38
N GLN A 390 -24.03 -32.22 -0.15
CA GLN A 390 -25.07 -31.76 -1.07
C GLN A 390 -25.09 -30.22 -1.18
N ASP A 391 -24.97 -29.55 -0.06
CA ASP A 391 -24.86 -28.11 0.01
C ASP A 391 -23.61 -27.61 -0.79
N ALA A 392 -22.49 -28.30 -0.59
CA ALA A 392 -21.22 -27.95 -1.27
C ALA A 392 -21.32 -28.16 -2.79
N GLU A 393 -21.95 -29.23 -3.25
CA GLU A 393 -22.18 -29.47 -4.70
C GLU A 393 -23.13 -28.43 -5.28
N GLU A 394 -24.19 -28.06 -4.56
CA GLU A 394 -25.13 -27.01 -4.97
C GLU A 394 -24.44 -25.65 -5.12
N ILE A 395 -23.58 -25.27 -4.14
CA ILE A 395 -22.77 -24.07 -4.22
C ILE A 395 -21.88 -24.06 -5.47
N LEU A 396 -21.20 -25.18 -5.76
CA LEU A 396 -20.36 -25.28 -6.96
C LEU A 396 -21.20 -25.21 -8.25
N ARG A 397 -22.41 -25.75 -8.25
CA ARG A 397 -23.34 -25.67 -9.37
C ARG A 397 -23.80 -24.21 -9.58
N GLN A 398 -24.20 -23.52 -8.53
CA GLN A 398 -24.61 -22.11 -8.58
C GLN A 398 -23.46 -21.20 -9.01
N ALA A 399 -22.24 -21.46 -8.58
CA ALA A 399 -21.07 -20.69 -8.95
C ALA A 399 -20.72 -20.76 -10.45
N ARG A 400 -21.10 -21.85 -11.16
CA ARG A 400 -20.85 -21.99 -12.60
C ARG A 400 -21.68 -21.05 -13.45
N THR A 401 -22.90 -20.74 -13.03
CA THR A 401 -23.87 -19.96 -13.81
C THR A 401 -24.28 -18.64 -13.16
N GLY A 402 -23.97 -18.47 -11.87
CA GLY A 402 -24.37 -17.29 -11.09
C GLY A 402 -23.46 -16.09 -11.23
N ALA A 403 -23.91 -14.96 -10.72
CA ALA A 403 -23.18 -13.69 -10.69
C ALA A 403 -22.30 -13.51 -9.43
N VAL A 404 -22.35 -14.47 -8.49
CA VAL A 404 -21.72 -14.36 -7.17
C VAL A 404 -20.60 -15.39 -7.03
N GLY A 405 -19.50 -14.99 -6.38
CA GLY A 405 -18.35 -15.86 -6.14
C GLY A 405 -18.59 -16.89 -5.02
N ILE A 406 -17.85 -18.02 -5.08
CA ILE A 406 -17.99 -19.14 -4.13
C ILE A 406 -17.90 -18.71 -2.66
N PRO A 407 -16.96 -17.85 -2.22
CA PRO A 407 -16.90 -17.45 -0.81
C PRO A 407 -18.18 -16.81 -0.30
N ARG A 408 -18.86 -16.01 -1.13
CA ARG A 408 -20.12 -15.39 -0.76
C ARG A 408 -21.29 -16.38 -0.77
N LEU A 409 -21.30 -17.33 -1.68
CA LEU A 409 -22.31 -18.40 -1.69
C LEU A 409 -22.24 -19.27 -0.42
N ILE A 410 -21.03 -19.61 0.04
CA ILE A 410 -20.82 -20.30 1.31
C ILE A 410 -21.43 -19.50 2.47
N GLN A 411 -21.19 -18.19 2.52
CA GLN A 411 -21.74 -17.33 3.56
C GLN A 411 -23.26 -17.28 3.55
N ILE A 412 -23.88 -17.20 2.37
CA ILE A 412 -25.34 -17.18 2.20
C ILE A 412 -25.92 -18.51 2.66
N ALA A 413 -25.41 -19.63 2.18
CA ALA A 413 -25.90 -20.96 2.56
C ALA A 413 -25.82 -21.20 4.08
N MET A 414 -24.72 -20.77 4.72
CA MET A 414 -24.58 -20.86 6.18
C MET A 414 -25.53 -19.94 6.95
N GLN A 415 -26.01 -18.84 6.35
CA GLN A 415 -27.02 -17.95 6.95
C GLN A 415 -28.44 -18.51 6.80
N GLU A 416 -28.75 -19.15 5.67
CA GLU A 416 -30.05 -19.78 5.41
C GLU A 416 -30.34 -20.94 6.38
N VAL A 417 -29.31 -21.74 6.69
CA VAL A 417 -29.42 -22.81 7.71
C VAL A 417 -29.76 -22.26 9.10
N GLN A 418 -29.53 -21.00 9.42
CA GLN A 418 -29.92 -20.38 10.69
C GLN A 418 -31.40 -20.03 10.77
N THR A 419 -32.07 -19.81 9.65
CA THR A 419 -33.47 -19.39 9.60
C THR A 419 -34.47 -20.57 9.65
N ASP A 420 -33.99 -21.78 9.40
CA ASP A 420 -34.82 -23.01 9.37
C ASP A 420 -34.81 -23.78 10.71
N VAL A 421 -34.23 -23.25 11.78
CA VAL A 421 -34.21 -23.77 13.14
C VAL A 421 -34.91 -22.83 14.10
#